data_fc40d1d8fea9a62edc025d4ab077d0cc
#
_entry.id   fc40d1d8fea9a62edc025d4ab077d0cc
#
_cell.length_a   1.000
_cell.length_b   1.000
_cell.length_c   1.000
_cell.angle_alpha   90.00
_cell.angle_beta   90.00
_cell.angle_gamma   90.00
#
_symmetry.space_group_name_H-M   'P 1'
#
loop_
_entity.id
_entity.type
_entity.pdbx_description
1 polymer ?
#
loop_
_entity_poly.entity_id
_entity_poly.type
_entity_poly.pdbx_seq_one_letter_code
_entity_poly.pdbx_strand_id
1 'polypeptide(L)'
;FSHYTIEDGFPDYTAFSPIQDDFGDIWVGTNRGLVRLNPLSGNIRVFTKSEGLISNQFNYNSAYKDSRGKLYFGTIGGLVVIDPLNIKDDLSFPTVYLTGFQINNKEVIPRADSPLKHSIIHTNELELEYDQNFISFDFAVLKYAATTNDACCVRLEGLDKDWSYTDVQRISYSDLRPGKYILQIKSKNSVGQWQEARSLTIPVSYTHLRA
;
A
#
# COMPACT_ATOMS: atom_id res chain seq x y z
N PHE A 1 5.07 13.92 -24.47
CA PHE A 1 4.16 12.79 -24.26
C PHE A 1 4.39 12.23 -22.88
N SER A 2 3.32 11.98 -22.12
CA SER A 2 3.36 11.27 -20.83
C SER A 2 2.87 9.84 -21.04
N HIS A 3 3.53 8.87 -20.43
CA HIS A 3 3.14 7.47 -20.43
C HIS A 3 2.74 7.07 -19.01
N TYR A 4 1.70 6.25 -18.91
CA TYR A 4 1.26 5.69 -17.66
C TYR A 4 1.23 4.17 -17.79
N THR A 5 1.88 3.47 -16.88
CA THR A 5 2.09 2.02 -16.90
C THR A 5 1.58 1.36 -15.63
N ILE A 6 1.76 0.05 -15.51
CA ILE A 6 1.48 -0.69 -14.27
C ILE A 6 2.34 -0.17 -13.11
N GLU A 7 3.57 0.28 -13.38
CA GLU A 7 4.46 0.87 -12.38
C GLU A 7 3.91 2.17 -11.80
N ASP A 8 3.13 2.93 -12.60
CA ASP A 8 2.47 4.16 -12.18
C ASP A 8 1.14 3.90 -11.44
N GLY A 9 0.65 2.64 -11.46
CA GLY A 9 -0.58 2.23 -10.77
C GLY A 9 -1.74 1.85 -11.69
N PHE A 10 -1.55 1.72 -13.01
CA PHE A 10 -2.55 1.11 -13.87
C PHE A 10 -2.73 -0.37 -13.55
N PRO A 11 -3.95 -0.90 -13.54
CA PRO A 11 -4.21 -2.30 -13.16
C PRO A 11 -3.93 -3.29 -14.29
N ASP A 12 -3.82 -2.81 -15.54
CA ASP A 12 -3.68 -3.62 -16.75
C ASP A 12 -2.95 -2.83 -17.86
N TYR A 13 -2.35 -3.54 -18.81
CA TYR A 13 -1.77 -2.96 -20.04
C TYR A 13 -2.82 -2.53 -21.06
N THR A 14 -4.08 -2.96 -20.89
CA THR A 14 -5.17 -2.67 -21.82
C THR A 14 -6.02 -1.52 -21.31
N ALA A 15 -6.17 -0.47 -22.12
CA ALA A 15 -6.99 0.71 -21.84
C ALA A 15 -8.09 0.85 -22.88
N PHE A 16 -9.33 0.96 -22.42
CA PHE A 16 -10.51 1.08 -23.29
C PHE A 16 -11.22 2.41 -23.08
N SER A 17 -11.66 3.02 -24.17
CA SER A 17 -12.64 4.11 -24.20
C SER A 17 -12.37 5.22 -23.18
N PRO A 18 -11.22 5.92 -23.26
CA PRO A 18 -10.94 7.03 -22.36
C PRO A 18 -11.98 8.14 -22.53
N ILE A 19 -12.50 8.65 -21.41
CA ILE A 19 -13.46 9.76 -21.36
C ILE A 19 -13.01 10.76 -20.30
N GLN A 20 -13.10 12.07 -20.63
CA GLN A 20 -12.82 13.12 -19.67
C GLN A 20 -14.10 13.58 -18.98
N ASP A 21 -14.07 13.67 -17.66
CA ASP A 21 -15.16 14.28 -16.89
C ASP A 21 -15.10 15.82 -16.91
N ASP A 22 -16.04 16.46 -16.21
CA ASP A 22 -16.13 17.92 -16.18
C ASP A 22 -15.12 18.56 -15.21
N PHE A 23 -14.38 17.75 -14.44
CA PHE A 23 -13.30 18.19 -13.52
C PHE A 23 -11.91 18.06 -14.14
N GLY A 24 -11.83 17.47 -15.34
CA GLY A 24 -10.58 17.25 -16.07
C GLY A 24 -9.94 15.91 -15.80
N ASP A 25 -10.50 15.05 -14.96
CA ASP A 25 -10.03 13.69 -14.73
C ASP A 25 -10.38 12.80 -15.94
N ILE A 26 -9.48 11.88 -16.27
CA ILE A 26 -9.64 10.92 -17.38
C ILE A 26 -10.05 9.57 -16.81
N TRP A 27 -11.18 9.05 -17.29
CA TRP A 27 -11.71 7.77 -16.90
C TRP A 27 -11.46 6.73 -17.99
N VAL A 28 -10.91 5.56 -17.62
CA VAL A 28 -10.47 4.54 -18.57
C VAL A 28 -10.91 3.18 -18.08
N GLY A 29 -11.69 2.47 -18.89
CA GLY A 29 -12.01 1.06 -18.65
C GLY A 29 -10.80 0.17 -18.93
N THR A 30 -10.62 -0.89 -18.12
CA THR A 30 -9.58 -1.89 -18.31
C THR A 30 -10.16 -3.31 -18.13
N ASN A 31 -9.35 -4.36 -18.26
CA ASN A 31 -9.78 -5.72 -17.91
C ASN A 31 -9.78 -5.98 -16.39
N ARG A 32 -9.20 -5.07 -15.58
CA ARG A 32 -9.02 -5.24 -14.14
C ARG A 32 -9.59 -4.11 -13.29
N GLY A 33 -10.46 -3.29 -13.87
CA GLY A 33 -11.14 -2.20 -13.17
C GLY A 33 -11.33 -0.96 -14.02
N LEU A 34 -11.95 0.06 -13.40
CA LEU A 34 -12.11 1.40 -13.97
C LEU A 34 -11.06 2.32 -13.35
N VAL A 35 -10.27 2.96 -14.18
CA VAL A 35 -9.22 3.89 -13.78
C VAL A 35 -9.75 5.31 -13.83
N ARG A 36 -9.51 6.12 -12.79
CA ARG A 36 -9.58 7.59 -12.82
C ARG A 36 -8.15 8.12 -12.70
N LEU A 37 -7.70 8.83 -13.72
CA LEU A 37 -6.41 9.50 -13.80
C LEU A 37 -6.60 11.00 -13.74
N ASN A 38 -5.96 11.66 -12.78
CA ASN A 38 -5.83 13.10 -12.80
C ASN A 38 -4.57 13.49 -13.59
N PRO A 39 -4.69 14.10 -14.79
CA PRO A 39 -3.53 14.37 -15.64
C PRO A 39 -2.61 15.47 -15.11
N LEU A 40 -3.07 16.32 -14.19
CA LEU A 40 -2.28 17.40 -13.60
C LEU A 40 -1.37 16.90 -12.47
N SER A 41 -1.91 16.05 -11.60
CA SER A 41 -1.16 15.48 -10.46
C SER A 41 -0.50 14.13 -10.76
N GLY A 42 -0.93 13.44 -11.85
CA GLY A 42 -0.54 12.07 -12.15
C GLY A 42 -1.20 11.03 -11.24
N ASN A 43 -2.10 11.42 -10.35
CA ASN A 43 -2.76 10.51 -9.44
C ASN A 43 -3.67 9.53 -10.18
N ILE A 44 -3.53 8.25 -9.85
CA ILE A 44 -4.32 7.15 -10.41
C ILE A 44 -5.12 6.49 -9.29
N ARG A 45 -6.44 6.40 -9.49
CA ARG A 45 -7.34 5.61 -8.65
C ARG A 45 -8.00 4.53 -9.49
N VAL A 46 -8.03 3.29 -8.97
CA VAL A 46 -8.63 2.14 -9.62
C VAL A 46 -9.85 1.70 -8.83
N PHE A 47 -11.00 1.63 -9.50
CA PHE A 47 -12.26 1.12 -8.96
C PHE A 47 -12.46 -0.32 -9.43
N THR A 48 -12.91 -1.18 -8.50
CA THR A 48 -13.11 -2.61 -8.76
C THR A 48 -14.42 -3.10 -8.17
N LYS A 49 -14.71 -4.40 -8.33
CA LYS A 49 -15.88 -5.05 -7.71
C LYS A 49 -15.91 -4.88 -6.20
N SER A 50 -14.79 -4.82 -5.52
CA SER A 50 -14.73 -4.58 -4.07
C SER A 50 -15.22 -3.18 -3.68
N GLU A 51 -15.21 -2.23 -4.62
CA GLU A 51 -15.73 -0.87 -4.44
C GLU A 51 -17.13 -0.67 -5.07
N GLY A 52 -17.80 -1.75 -5.43
CA GLY A 52 -19.20 -1.75 -5.88
C GLY A 52 -19.41 -1.82 -7.38
N LEU A 53 -18.36 -2.02 -8.20
CA LEU A 53 -18.57 -2.28 -9.62
C LEU A 53 -19.21 -3.66 -9.83
N ILE A 54 -20.08 -3.76 -10.84
CA ILE A 54 -20.70 -5.03 -11.23
C ILE A 54 -19.69 -6.00 -11.84
N SER A 55 -18.65 -5.47 -12.51
CA SER A 55 -17.55 -6.22 -13.14
C SER A 55 -16.27 -5.42 -13.15
N ASN A 56 -15.11 -6.10 -13.11
CA ASN A 56 -13.80 -5.48 -13.34
C ASN A 56 -13.46 -5.39 -14.83
N GLN A 57 -14.14 -6.15 -15.69
CA GLN A 57 -13.82 -6.22 -17.11
C GLN A 57 -14.74 -5.32 -17.93
N PHE A 58 -14.16 -4.30 -18.54
CA PHE A 58 -14.82 -3.32 -19.36
C PHE A 58 -14.80 -3.72 -20.84
N ASN A 59 -15.79 -3.24 -21.60
CA ASN A 59 -15.90 -3.53 -23.01
C ASN A 59 -15.24 -2.44 -23.86
N TYR A 60 -14.72 -2.84 -25.02
CA TYR A 60 -14.18 -1.94 -26.01
C TYR A 60 -15.29 -1.04 -26.59
N ASN A 61 -14.96 0.24 -26.85
CA ASN A 61 -15.87 1.26 -27.43
C ASN A 61 -17.23 1.41 -26.74
N SER A 62 -17.32 1.19 -25.42
CA SER A 62 -18.57 1.26 -24.68
C SER A 62 -18.50 2.26 -23.52
N ALA A 63 -18.12 3.50 -23.82
CA ALA A 63 -18.15 4.61 -22.87
C ALA A 63 -18.91 5.80 -23.46
N TYR A 64 -19.67 6.50 -22.60
CA TYR A 64 -20.43 7.69 -22.95
C TYR A 64 -20.52 8.64 -21.76
N LYS A 65 -20.49 9.96 -22.03
CA LYS A 65 -20.76 11.02 -21.06
C LYS A 65 -22.04 11.73 -21.44
N ASP A 66 -23.01 11.84 -20.54
CA ASP A 66 -24.25 12.57 -20.77
C ASP A 66 -24.08 14.08 -20.54
N SER A 67 -25.10 14.86 -20.90
CA SER A 67 -25.12 16.32 -20.73
C SER A 67 -25.12 16.80 -19.28
N ARG A 68 -25.30 15.89 -18.32
CA ARG A 68 -25.27 16.16 -16.88
C ARG A 68 -23.93 15.78 -16.23
N GLY A 69 -22.96 15.35 -17.07
CA GLY A 69 -21.63 14.93 -16.63
C GLY A 69 -21.54 13.50 -16.09
N LYS A 70 -22.62 12.70 -16.14
CA LYS A 70 -22.57 11.28 -15.76
C LYS A 70 -21.86 10.48 -16.83
N LEU A 71 -21.07 9.51 -16.38
CA LEU A 71 -20.29 8.62 -17.22
C LEU A 71 -20.93 7.23 -17.24
N TYR A 72 -21.01 6.63 -18.41
CA TYR A 72 -21.61 5.33 -18.66
C TYR A 72 -20.57 4.41 -19.29
N PHE A 73 -20.37 3.23 -18.71
CA PHE A 73 -19.40 2.26 -19.23
C PHE A 73 -20.05 0.87 -19.33
N GLY A 74 -19.92 0.25 -20.50
CA GLY A 74 -20.31 -1.13 -20.71
C GLY A 74 -19.26 -2.09 -20.16
N THR A 75 -19.71 -3.11 -19.47
CA THR A 75 -18.89 -4.19 -18.93
C THR A 75 -19.47 -5.54 -19.32
N ILE A 76 -18.71 -6.63 -19.13
CA ILE A 76 -19.24 -7.99 -19.36
C ILE A 76 -20.40 -8.35 -18.43
N GLY A 77 -20.53 -7.65 -17.29
CA GLY A 77 -21.58 -7.88 -16.28
C GLY A 77 -22.78 -6.92 -16.43
N GLY A 78 -22.73 -5.94 -17.33
CA GLY A 78 -23.78 -4.95 -17.52
C GLY A 78 -23.26 -3.52 -17.64
N LEU A 79 -24.13 -2.54 -17.38
CA LEU A 79 -23.82 -1.11 -17.46
C LEU A 79 -23.39 -0.57 -16.10
N VAL A 80 -22.26 0.11 -16.07
CA VAL A 80 -21.80 0.89 -14.92
C VAL A 80 -22.10 2.38 -15.18
N VAL A 81 -22.72 3.04 -14.23
CA VAL A 81 -23.01 4.47 -14.28
C VAL A 81 -22.24 5.16 -13.14
N ILE A 82 -21.42 6.12 -13.50
CA ILE A 82 -20.60 6.90 -12.57
C ILE A 82 -21.11 8.34 -12.56
N ASP A 83 -21.29 8.85 -11.36
CA ASP A 83 -21.51 10.28 -11.16
C ASP A 83 -20.25 10.87 -10.49
N PRO A 84 -19.35 11.53 -11.24
CA PRO A 84 -18.09 12.05 -10.69
C PRO A 84 -18.28 13.02 -9.53
N LEU A 85 -19.40 13.78 -9.50
CA LEU A 85 -19.75 14.70 -8.41
C LEU A 85 -19.96 13.99 -7.07
N ASN A 86 -20.44 12.73 -7.11
CA ASN A 86 -20.78 11.97 -5.91
C ASN A 86 -19.65 11.03 -5.45
N ILE A 87 -18.55 10.97 -6.19
CA ILE A 87 -17.39 10.16 -5.79
C ILE A 87 -16.56 10.97 -4.80
N LYS A 88 -16.59 10.55 -3.54
CA LYS A 88 -15.72 11.09 -2.50
C LYS A 88 -14.43 10.29 -2.45
N ASP A 89 -13.31 10.99 -2.52
CA ASP A 89 -12.03 10.38 -2.23
C ASP A 89 -11.87 10.24 -0.72
N ASP A 90 -11.59 9.03 -0.27
CA ASP A 90 -11.15 8.82 1.09
C ASP A 90 -9.67 9.21 1.18
N LEU A 91 -9.41 10.40 1.72
CA LEU A 91 -8.07 10.93 1.91
C LEU A 91 -7.39 10.36 3.16
N SER A 92 -8.08 9.54 3.95
CA SER A 92 -7.50 8.91 5.12
C SER A 92 -6.39 7.95 4.71
N PHE A 93 -5.34 7.91 5.52
CA PHE A 93 -4.24 6.96 5.33
C PHE A 93 -4.53 5.69 6.13
N PRO A 94 -4.32 4.52 5.52
CA PRO A 94 -4.40 3.26 6.24
C PRO A 94 -3.44 3.24 7.41
N THR A 95 -3.91 2.80 8.58
CA THR A 95 -3.04 2.62 9.74
C THR A 95 -2.30 1.29 9.64
N VAL A 96 -0.99 1.30 9.87
CA VAL A 96 -0.15 0.10 9.86
C VAL A 96 0.21 -0.28 11.29
N TYR A 97 -0.04 -1.54 11.65
CA TYR A 97 0.35 -2.13 12.92
C TYR A 97 1.36 -3.23 12.69
N LEU A 98 2.44 -3.23 13.46
CA LEU A 98 3.28 -4.41 13.61
C LEU A 98 2.53 -5.42 14.49
N THR A 99 2.34 -6.64 13.98
CA THR A 99 1.50 -7.66 14.63
C THR A 99 2.30 -8.84 15.15
N GLY A 100 3.51 -9.07 14.61
CA GLY A 100 4.41 -10.13 15.03
C GLY A 100 5.88 -9.73 14.91
N PHE A 101 6.71 -10.36 15.71
CA PHE A 101 8.15 -10.21 15.70
C PHE A 101 8.82 -11.56 15.92
N GLN A 102 9.83 -11.88 15.09
CA GLN A 102 10.59 -13.11 15.18
C GLN A 102 12.09 -12.83 15.15
N ILE A 103 12.84 -13.61 15.92
CA ILE A 103 14.31 -13.68 15.89
C ILE A 103 14.70 -15.09 15.50
N ASN A 104 15.55 -15.25 14.48
CA ASN A 104 16.02 -16.57 14.00
C ASN A 104 14.85 -17.55 13.73
N ASN A 105 13.77 -17.04 13.09
CA ASN A 105 12.52 -17.77 12.80
C ASN A 105 11.73 -18.25 14.04
N LYS A 106 12.03 -17.75 15.23
CA LYS A 106 11.29 -18.03 16.44
C LYS A 106 10.50 -16.81 16.87
N GLU A 107 9.21 -17.01 17.14
CA GLU A 107 8.36 -15.94 17.63
C GLU A 107 8.85 -15.42 18.98
N VAL A 108 8.92 -14.10 19.13
CA VAL A 108 9.33 -13.43 20.35
C VAL A 108 8.08 -12.99 21.10
N ILE A 109 7.85 -13.63 22.25
CA ILE A 109 6.72 -13.29 23.12
C ILE A 109 7.17 -12.20 24.11
N PRO A 110 6.32 -11.19 24.37
CA PRO A 110 6.62 -10.14 25.34
C PRO A 110 6.89 -10.70 26.75
N ARG A 111 8.09 -10.41 27.28
CA ARG A 111 8.54 -10.80 28.64
C ARG A 111 9.58 -9.80 29.14
N ALA A 112 9.76 -9.73 30.46
CA ALA A 112 10.74 -8.81 31.08
C ALA A 112 12.20 -9.11 30.68
N ASP A 113 12.50 -10.39 30.41
CA ASP A 113 13.82 -10.92 30.01
C ASP A 113 13.99 -11.06 28.48
N SER A 114 13.00 -10.63 27.71
CA SER A 114 12.99 -10.68 26.24
C SER A 114 13.38 -9.32 25.66
N PRO A 115 13.95 -9.28 24.43
CA PRO A 115 14.11 -8.03 23.69
C PRO A 115 12.80 -7.25 23.54
N LEU A 116 11.67 -7.97 23.49
CA LEU A 116 10.33 -7.42 23.41
C LEU A 116 9.71 -7.38 24.82
N LYS A 117 9.71 -6.21 25.46
CA LYS A 117 9.17 -6.03 26.83
C LYS A 117 7.64 -5.85 26.84
N HIS A 118 7.09 -5.29 25.76
CA HIS A 118 5.66 -5.05 25.56
C HIS A 118 5.22 -5.57 24.20
N SER A 119 3.91 -5.57 23.93
CA SER A 119 3.42 -5.92 22.60
C SER A 119 4.10 -5.08 21.51
N ILE A 120 4.50 -5.71 20.41
CA ILE A 120 5.17 -5.05 19.29
C ILE A 120 4.35 -3.88 18.71
N ILE A 121 3.04 -3.92 18.85
CA ILE A 121 2.12 -2.84 18.44
C ILE A 121 2.49 -1.51 19.11
N HIS A 122 2.89 -1.57 20.39
CA HIS A 122 3.19 -0.38 21.21
C HIS A 122 4.70 -0.14 21.37
N THR A 123 5.54 -0.97 20.76
CA THR A 123 7.00 -0.87 20.89
C THR A 123 7.54 0.10 19.84
N ASN A 124 8.26 1.13 20.26
CA ASN A 124 8.91 2.10 19.38
C ASN A 124 10.43 1.90 19.27
N GLU A 125 11.00 1.12 20.18
CA GLU A 125 12.42 0.77 20.20
C GLU A 125 12.59 -0.70 20.60
N LEU A 126 13.43 -1.42 19.88
CA LEU A 126 13.68 -2.85 20.04
C LEU A 126 15.19 -3.09 20.06
N GLU A 127 15.73 -3.29 21.24
CA GLU A 127 17.15 -3.55 21.44
C GLU A 127 17.50 -5.02 21.13
N LEU A 128 18.50 -5.23 20.27
CA LEU A 128 18.95 -6.56 19.84
C LEU A 128 20.39 -6.80 20.21
N GLU A 129 20.72 -8.06 20.51
CA GLU A 129 22.07 -8.54 20.69
C GLU A 129 22.69 -8.89 19.32
N TYR A 130 24.01 -8.93 19.21
CA TYR A 130 24.72 -9.11 17.96
C TYR A 130 24.42 -10.45 17.25
N ASP A 131 24.04 -11.50 18.01
CA ASP A 131 23.66 -12.82 17.51
C ASP A 131 22.19 -12.92 17.08
N GLN A 132 21.40 -11.88 17.36
CA GLN A 132 20.00 -11.75 16.96
C GLN A 132 19.91 -11.04 15.60
N ASN A 133 20.68 -11.49 14.62
CA ASN A 133 20.93 -10.80 13.36
C ASN A 133 19.99 -11.19 12.22
N PHE A 134 19.09 -12.16 12.44
CA PHE A 134 17.99 -12.48 11.53
C PHE A 134 16.66 -12.17 12.20
N ILE A 135 15.97 -11.16 11.69
CA ILE A 135 14.71 -10.70 12.25
C ILE A 135 13.61 -10.68 11.19
N SER A 136 12.37 -10.90 11.64
CA SER A 136 11.18 -10.79 10.80
C SER A 136 10.07 -10.06 11.54
N PHE A 137 9.35 -9.22 10.80
CA PHE A 137 8.18 -8.52 11.30
C PHE A 137 6.96 -8.91 10.49
N ASP A 138 5.87 -9.23 11.18
CA ASP A 138 4.54 -9.29 10.60
C ASP A 138 3.86 -7.94 10.81
N PHE A 139 3.11 -7.48 9.82
CA PHE A 139 2.34 -6.26 9.93
C PHE A 139 0.97 -6.38 9.27
N ALA A 140 0.02 -5.59 9.72
CA ALA A 140 -1.31 -5.50 9.16
C ALA A 140 -1.64 -4.04 8.80
N VAL A 141 -2.28 -3.87 7.66
CA VAL A 141 -2.77 -2.58 7.18
C VAL A 141 -4.27 -2.52 7.42
N LEU A 142 -4.71 -1.61 8.28
CA LEU A 142 -6.14 -1.41 8.56
C LEU A 142 -6.70 -0.30 7.67
N LYS A 143 -7.66 -0.66 6.83
CA LYS A 143 -8.43 0.23 5.98
C LYS A 143 -9.92 0.11 6.29
N TYR A 144 -10.63 1.22 6.22
CA TYR A 144 -12.09 1.24 6.34
C TYR A 144 -12.82 0.93 5.03
N ALA A 145 -12.13 1.05 3.88
CA ALA A 145 -12.67 0.73 2.56
C ALA A 145 -11.84 -0.38 1.90
N ALA A 146 -12.50 -1.33 1.26
CA ALA A 146 -11.85 -2.40 0.51
C ALA A 146 -11.30 -1.86 -0.82
N THR A 147 -10.11 -1.31 -0.80
CA THR A 147 -9.37 -0.95 -2.02
C THR A 147 -8.39 -2.06 -2.36
N THR A 148 -8.25 -2.38 -3.64
CA THR A 148 -7.57 -3.59 -4.15
C THR A 148 -6.04 -3.53 -4.10
N ASN A 149 -5.44 -2.44 -3.65
CA ASN A 149 -3.99 -2.32 -3.56
C ASN A 149 -3.56 -1.99 -2.13
N ASP A 150 -3.30 -3.05 -1.35
CA ASP A 150 -2.69 -2.96 -0.02
C ASP A 150 -1.17 -2.76 -0.09
N ALA A 151 -0.68 -2.13 -1.16
CA ALA A 151 0.72 -1.87 -1.33
C ALA A 151 1.23 -0.95 -0.21
N CYS A 152 2.21 -1.45 0.52
CA CYS A 152 3.04 -0.69 1.43
C CYS A 152 4.43 -0.52 0.85
N CYS A 153 5.12 0.53 1.25
CA CYS A 153 6.56 0.64 1.07
C CYS A 153 7.24 0.44 2.41
N VAL A 154 8.27 -0.40 2.41
CA VAL A 154 9.10 -0.67 3.58
C VAL A 154 10.55 -0.29 3.30
N ARG A 155 11.25 0.15 4.34
CA ARG A 155 12.69 0.42 4.30
C ARG A 155 13.27 0.19 5.68
N LEU A 156 14.40 -0.49 5.76
CA LEU A 156 15.24 -0.52 6.96
C LEU A 156 16.38 0.48 6.76
N GLU A 157 16.20 1.70 7.26
CA GLU A 157 17.26 2.72 7.25
C GLU A 157 18.48 2.21 8.01
N GLY A 158 19.65 2.39 7.42
CA GLY A 158 20.92 1.79 7.89
C GLY A 158 21.32 0.52 7.12
N LEU A 159 20.39 -0.11 6.38
CA LEU A 159 20.63 -1.27 5.51
C LEU A 159 20.19 -1.00 4.07
N ASP A 160 18.92 -0.63 3.88
CA ASP A 160 18.31 -0.42 2.57
C ASP A 160 18.65 0.98 2.03
N LYS A 161 18.99 1.06 0.75
CA LYS A 161 19.21 2.34 0.05
C LYS A 161 17.90 2.99 -0.34
N ASP A 162 16.96 2.18 -0.85
CA ASP A 162 15.70 2.62 -1.43
C ASP A 162 14.50 1.98 -0.74
N TRP A 163 13.30 2.51 -1.02
CA TRP A 163 12.05 1.95 -0.56
C TRP A 163 11.68 0.72 -1.39
N SER A 164 11.29 -0.36 -0.74
CA SER A 164 10.80 -1.59 -1.38
C SER A 164 9.27 -1.66 -1.30
N TYR A 165 8.62 -1.88 -2.44
CA TYR A 165 7.18 -2.16 -2.49
C TYR A 165 6.93 -3.58 -2.02
N THR A 166 5.89 -3.75 -1.20
CA THR A 166 5.49 -5.08 -0.74
C THR A 166 3.96 -5.18 -0.65
N ASP A 167 3.45 -6.31 -1.07
CA ASP A 167 2.07 -6.77 -0.91
C ASP A 167 1.96 -7.89 0.14
N VAL A 168 3.11 -8.37 0.63
CA VAL A 168 3.17 -9.39 1.68
C VAL A 168 3.16 -8.74 3.05
N GLN A 169 2.53 -9.42 4.01
CA GLN A 169 2.38 -8.94 5.38
C GLN A 169 3.56 -9.32 6.29
N ARG A 170 4.65 -9.82 5.71
CA ARG A 170 5.88 -10.19 6.43
C ARG A 170 7.10 -9.66 5.70
N ILE A 171 7.99 -9.03 6.47
CA ILE A 171 9.31 -8.59 6.00
C ILE A 171 10.38 -9.24 6.86
N SER A 172 11.52 -9.58 6.25
CA SER A 172 12.63 -10.22 6.94
C SER A 172 13.95 -9.57 6.55
N TYR A 173 14.82 -9.44 7.52
CA TYR A 173 16.16 -8.91 7.35
C TYR A 173 17.16 -9.88 7.95
N SER A 174 18.24 -10.13 7.22
CA SER A 174 19.30 -11.03 7.63
C SER A 174 20.65 -10.32 7.69
N ASP A 175 21.57 -10.90 8.45
CA ASP A 175 22.95 -10.41 8.57
C ASP A 175 23.07 -8.97 9.04
N LEU A 176 22.21 -8.60 10.02
CA LEU A 176 22.30 -7.29 10.65
C LEU A 176 23.59 -7.16 11.46
N ARG A 177 24.41 -6.21 11.06
CA ARG A 177 25.65 -5.87 11.80
C ARG A 177 25.30 -4.99 13.00
N PRO A 178 26.17 -4.94 14.03
CA PRO A 178 26.02 -3.97 15.09
C PRO A 178 25.90 -2.53 14.55
N GLY A 179 24.90 -1.81 15.06
CA GLY A 179 24.57 -0.48 14.57
C GLY A 179 23.17 -0.04 14.96
N LYS A 180 22.73 1.08 14.41
CA LYS A 180 21.38 1.60 14.61
C LYS A 180 20.61 1.55 13.31
N TYR A 181 19.46 0.90 13.35
CA TYR A 181 18.53 0.79 12.22
C TYR A 181 17.18 1.42 12.57
N ILE A 182 16.44 1.86 11.56
CA ILE A 182 15.06 2.31 11.72
C ILE A 182 14.20 1.62 10.66
N LEU A 183 13.33 0.72 11.10
CA LEU A 183 12.30 0.17 10.23
C LEU A 183 11.24 1.23 10.00
N GLN A 184 10.97 1.53 8.74
CA GLN A 184 9.97 2.49 8.31
C GLN A 184 8.98 1.82 7.36
N ILE A 185 7.69 2.05 7.59
CA ILE A 185 6.62 1.54 6.72
C ILE A 185 5.77 2.73 6.30
N LYS A 186 5.51 2.85 4.99
CA LYS A 186 4.59 3.82 4.40
C LYS A 186 3.34 3.13 3.91
N SER A 187 2.21 3.77 4.08
CA SER A 187 0.94 3.37 3.48
C SER A 187 0.47 4.40 2.45
N LYS A 188 -0.34 3.95 1.50
CA LYS A 188 -0.87 4.74 0.40
C LYS A 188 -2.37 4.94 0.61
N ASN A 189 -2.86 6.18 0.48
CA ASN A 189 -4.30 6.45 0.50
C ASN A 189 -4.98 6.13 -0.85
N SER A 190 -6.30 6.28 -0.91
CA SER A 190 -7.09 5.95 -2.10
C SER A 190 -6.76 6.81 -3.34
N VAL A 191 -6.18 8.00 -3.15
CA VAL A 191 -5.78 8.91 -4.23
C VAL A 191 -4.30 8.79 -4.62
N GLY A 192 -3.60 7.80 -4.07
CA GLY A 192 -2.23 7.52 -4.45
C GLY A 192 -1.15 8.24 -3.66
N GLN A 193 -1.47 9.01 -2.64
CA GLN A 193 -0.49 9.70 -1.81
C GLN A 193 0.10 8.77 -0.76
N TRP A 194 1.40 8.92 -0.49
CA TRP A 194 2.15 8.13 0.48
C TRP A 194 2.35 8.90 1.78
N GLN A 195 2.19 8.20 2.91
CA GLN A 195 2.52 8.72 4.23
C GLN A 195 3.25 7.66 5.05
N GLU A 196 4.23 8.07 5.87
CA GLU A 196 4.82 7.20 6.88
C GLU A 196 3.76 6.82 7.91
N ALA A 197 3.49 5.51 8.01
CA ALA A 197 2.43 4.97 8.87
C ALA A 197 3.00 4.36 10.15
N ARG A 198 4.26 3.87 10.12
CA ARG A 198 4.92 3.23 11.26
C ARG A 198 6.42 3.36 11.16
N SER A 199 7.07 3.66 12.30
CA SER A 199 8.53 3.54 12.46
C SER A 199 8.88 2.79 13.75
N LEU A 200 10.02 2.07 13.73
CA LEU A 200 10.57 1.31 14.86
C LEU A 200 12.09 1.46 14.85
N THR A 201 12.66 1.93 15.94
CA THR A 201 14.12 2.02 16.11
C THR A 201 14.68 0.68 16.58
N ILE A 202 15.78 0.23 15.98
CA ILE A 202 16.40 -1.07 16.25
C ILE A 202 17.90 -0.90 16.44
N PRO A 203 18.37 -0.60 17.67
CA PRO A 203 19.77 -0.68 18.01
C PRO A 203 20.23 -2.14 18.13
N VAL A 204 21.34 -2.49 17.48
CA VAL A 204 21.99 -3.80 17.55
C VAL A 204 23.35 -3.63 18.25
N SER A 205 23.53 -4.31 19.36
CA SER A 205 24.71 -4.19 20.22
C SER A 205 25.98 -4.78 19.59
N TYR A 206 27.15 -4.23 19.95
CA TYR A 206 28.47 -4.74 19.53
C TYR A 206 28.97 -5.91 20.38
N THR A 207 28.47 -6.05 21.60
CA THR A 207 28.99 -7.02 22.59
C THR A 207 27.88 -7.74 23.30
N HIS A 208 28.14 -8.99 23.68
CA HIS A 208 27.41 -9.65 24.76
C HIS A 208 27.75 -8.94 26.07
N LEU A 209 26.86 -8.15 26.61
CA LEU A 209 26.88 -7.81 28.02
C LEU A 209 26.46 -9.05 28.81
N ARG A 210 27.43 -9.94 29.10
CA ARG A 210 27.24 -10.90 30.19
C ARG A 210 27.29 -10.10 31.48
N ALA A 211 26.14 -9.91 32.10
CA ALA A 211 26.07 -9.59 33.51
C ALA A 211 26.48 -10.82 34.36
#